data_b5b7547c229ab4901bfea42342c7fa67
#
_entry.id   b5b7547c229ab4901bfea42342c7fa67
#
_cell.length_a   1.000
_cell.length_b   1.000
_cell.length_c   1.000
_cell.angle_alpha   90.00
_cell.angle_beta   90.00
_cell.angle_gamma   90.00
#
_symmetry.space_group_name_H-M   'P 1'
#
loop_
_entity.id
_entity.type
_entity.pdbx_description
1 polymer ?
#
loop_
_entity_poly.entity_id
_entity_poly.type
_entity_poly.pdbx_seq_one_letter_code
_entity_poly.pdbx_strand_id
1 'polypeptide(L)'
;HLGLDVHDCAQARYESYQGAAIRPSMIFTIEPGLYFREDDLLIPPEYRGIGIRIEDDVLMTEDGPEWISAGIPKQINEVEEWMANMAAEGAKA
;
A
#
# COMPACT_ATOMS: atom_id res chain seq x y z
N HIS A 1 -7.89 10.76 1.25
CA HIS A 1 -7.79 11.70 0.15
C HIS A 1 -6.32 11.91 -0.23
N LEU A 2 -5.98 11.61 -1.48
CA LEU A 2 -4.64 11.84 -2.02
C LEU A 2 -4.43 13.34 -2.28
N GLY A 3 -3.20 13.80 -2.03
CA GLY A 3 -2.73 15.15 -2.28
C GLY A 3 -1.31 15.14 -2.81
N LEU A 4 -0.56 16.21 -2.55
CA LEU A 4 0.84 16.31 -2.96
C LEU A 4 1.82 15.81 -1.89
N ASP A 5 1.31 15.30 -0.78
CA ASP A 5 2.09 14.80 0.34
C ASP A 5 2.25 13.28 0.27
N VAL A 6 3.23 12.74 1.00
CA VAL A 6 3.46 11.29 1.10
C VAL A 6 2.31 10.58 1.84
N HIS A 7 1.62 11.28 2.72
CA HIS A 7 0.42 10.81 3.38
C HIS A 7 -0.83 11.47 2.83
N ASP A 8 -1.98 10.85 3.07
CA ASP A 8 -3.27 11.47 2.78
C ASP A 8 -3.41 12.80 3.51
N CYS A 9 -4.16 13.73 2.91
CA CYS A 9 -4.31 15.09 3.45
C CYS A 9 -5.24 15.18 4.68
N ALA A 10 -5.37 14.11 5.45
CA ALA A 10 -6.20 14.03 6.64
C ALA A 10 -5.86 15.12 7.68
N GLN A 11 -4.59 15.47 7.82
CA GLN A 11 -4.13 16.48 8.78
C GLN A 11 -4.64 17.88 8.47
N ALA A 12 -4.79 18.22 7.20
CA ALA A 12 -5.29 19.52 6.77
C ALA A 12 -6.80 19.68 6.92
N ARG A 13 -7.53 18.56 7.06
CA ARG A 13 -8.99 18.52 7.10
C ARG A 13 -9.52 17.60 8.20
N TYR A 14 -8.85 17.61 9.34
CA TYR A 14 -9.12 16.67 10.42
C TYR A 14 -10.62 16.59 10.80
N GLU A 15 -11.26 17.72 11.03
CA GLU A 15 -12.67 17.78 11.47
C GLU A 15 -13.67 17.28 10.41
N SER A 16 -13.32 17.39 9.13
CA SER A 16 -14.19 16.98 8.03
C SER A 16 -13.81 15.62 7.43
N TYR A 17 -12.64 15.08 7.80
CA TYR A 17 -12.10 13.86 7.22
C TYR A 17 -12.37 12.63 8.08
N GLN A 18 -11.99 12.66 9.36
CA GLN A 18 -12.17 11.52 10.25
C GLN A 18 -13.65 11.31 10.58
N GLY A 19 -14.09 10.06 10.42
CA GLY A 19 -15.49 9.71 10.63
C GLY A 19 -16.45 10.13 9.51
N ALA A 20 -15.94 10.77 8.46
CA ALA A 20 -16.75 11.12 7.30
C ALA A 20 -17.10 9.87 6.47
N ALA A 21 -18.25 9.90 5.81
CA ALA A 21 -18.63 8.85 4.88
C ALA A 21 -17.78 8.92 3.61
N ILE A 22 -17.43 7.75 3.08
CA ILE A 22 -16.77 7.64 1.77
C ILE A 22 -17.82 7.95 0.69
N ARG A 23 -17.45 8.83 -0.24
CA ARG A 23 -18.35 9.33 -1.31
C ARG A 23 -17.71 9.14 -2.68
N PRO A 24 -18.51 9.10 -3.74
CA PRO A 24 -17.98 9.10 -5.09
C PRO A 24 -16.97 10.23 -5.34
N SER A 25 -16.01 9.98 -6.21
CA SER A 25 -14.87 10.85 -6.54
C SER A 25 -13.81 11.00 -5.44
N MET A 26 -13.91 10.27 -4.33
CA MET A 26 -12.83 10.17 -3.37
C MET A 26 -11.81 9.15 -3.82
N ILE A 27 -10.52 9.51 -3.68
CA ILE A 27 -9.39 8.60 -3.85
C ILE A 27 -8.69 8.46 -2.50
N PHE A 28 -8.42 7.21 -2.09
CA PHE A 28 -7.72 6.91 -0.85
C PHE A 28 -6.85 5.68 -1.01
N THR A 29 -5.91 5.51 -0.08
CA THR A 29 -5.04 4.33 -0.03
C THR A 29 -5.56 3.33 1.00
N ILE A 30 -5.27 2.05 0.74
CA ILE A 30 -5.43 0.96 1.71
C ILE A 30 -4.06 0.33 1.88
N GLU A 31 -3.51 0.41 3.09
CA GLU A 31 -2.10 0.12 3.36
C GLU A 31 -1.90 -0.85 4.52
N PRO A 32 -2.44 -2.08 4.45
CA PRO A 32 -2.20 -3.06 5.51
C PRO A 32 -0.72 -3.41 5.61
N GLY A 33 -0.21 -3.55 6.82
CA GLY A 33 1.18 -3.89 7.05
C GLY A 33 1.39 -4.72 8.30
N LEU A 34 2.47 -5.51 8.30
CA LEU A 34 2.98 -6.26 9.45
C LEU A 34 4.42 -5.86 9.68
N TYR A 35 4.75 -5.48 10.91
CA TYR A 35 6.07 -5.01 11.27
C TYR A 35 6.56 -5.75 12.51
N PHE A 36 7.63 -6.53 12.35
CA PHE A 36 8.24 -7.31 13.42
C PHE A 36 9.46 -6.56 13.95
N ARG A 37 9.29 -5.90 15.07
CA ARG A 37 10.36 -5.09 15.67
C ARG A 37 11.50 -5.97 16.17
N GLU A 38 12.73 -5.48 16.05
CA GLU A 38 13.93 -6.19 16.51
C GLU A 38 13.94 -6.42 18.02
N ASP A 39 13.35 -5.50 18.77
CA ASP A 39 13.32 -5.53 20.24
C ASP A 39 12.10 -6.27 20.80
N ASP A 40 11.22 -6.81 19.97
CA ASP A 40 10.05 -7.56 20.42
C ASP A 40 10.41 -9.03 20.67
N LEU A 41 10.52 -9.39 21.97
CA LEU A 41 10.90 -10.73 22.38
C LEU A 41 9.80 -11.79 22.16
N LEU A 42 8.57 -11.38 21.84
CA LEU A 42 7.49 -12.31 21.50
C LEU A 42 7.57 -12.78 20.03
N ILE A 43 8.36 -12.11 19.22
CA ILE A 43 8.57 -12.48 17.81
C ILE A 43 9.75 -13.47 17.73
N PRO A 44 9.63 -14.58 16.99
CA PRO A 44 10.75 -15.48 16.75
C PRO A 44 11.95 -14.71 16.16
N PRO A 45 13.19 -14.99 16.65
CA PRO A 45 14.37 -14.19 16.27
C PRO A 45 14.59 -14.04 14.76
N GLU A 46 14.26 -15.07 13.98
CA GLU A 46 14.42 -15.10 12.52
C GLU A 46 13.52 -14.10 11.78
N TYR A 47 12.44 -13.63 12.40
CA TYR A 47 11.50 -12.67 11.79
C TYR A 47 11.68 -11.23 12.29
N ARG A 48 12.51 -11.03 13.34
CA ARG A 48 12.71 -9.68 13.89
C ARG A 48 13.38 -8.76 12.88
N GLY A 49 12.93 -7.52 12.85
CA GLY A 49 13.43 -6.51 11.92
C GLY A 49 12.81 -6.59 10.53
N ILE A 50 11.87 -7.49 10.28
CA ILE A 50 11.16 -7.60 9.00
C ILE A 50 9.87 -6.79 9.05
N GLY A 51 9.63 -5.96 8.03
CA GLY A 51 8.39 -5.24 7.86
C GLY A 51 7.92 -5.33 6.42
N ILE A 52 6.62 -5.54 6.23
CA ILE A 52 6.00 -5.59 4.91
C ILE A 52 4.72 -4.76 4.94
N ARG A 53 4.57 -3.87 3.97
CA ARG A 53 3.35 -3.13 3.69
C ARG A 53 2.92 -3.41 2.25
N ILE A 54 1.64 -3.63 2.06
CA ILE A 54 1.01 -3.68 0.74
C ILE A 54 0.12 -2.45 0.64
N GLU A 55 0.28 -1.69 -0.43
CA GLU A 55 -0.48 -0.47 -0.63
C GLU A 55 -1.22 -0.52 -1.96
N ASP A 56 -2.48 -0.13 -1.92
CA ASP A 56 -3.33 0.01 -3.09
C ASP A 56 -4.07 1.34 -3.07
N ASP A 57 -4.32 1.85 -4.26
CA ASP A 57 -5.10 3.06 -4.49
C ASP A 57 -6.51 2.68 -4.93
N VAL A 58 -7.49 3.30 -4.31
CA VAL A 58 -8.91 3.05 -4.58
C VAL A 58 -9.60 4.36 -4.93
N LEU A 59 -10.30 4.36 -6.07
CA LEU A 59 -11.22 5.41 -6.46
C LEU A 59 -12.64 4.97 -6.12
N MET A 60 -13.36 5.75 -5.35
CA MET A 60 -14.77 5.52 -5.12
C MET A 60 -15.58 6.07 -6.29
N THR A 61 -16.41 5.24 -6.91
CA THR A 61 -17.31 5.64 -8.01
C THR A 61 -18.76 5.52 -7.57
N GLU A 62 -19.68 6.02 -8.40
CA GLU A 62 -21.13 5.85 -8.19
C GLU A 62 -21.55 4.37 -8.11
N ASP A 63 -20.80 3.48 -8.79
CA ASP A 63 -21.07 2.04 -8.84
C ASP A 63 -20.28 1.25 -7.79
N GLY A 64 -19.52 1.91 -6.95
CA GLY A 64 -18.70 1.29 -5.91
C GLY A 64 -17.21 1.57 -6.07
N PRO A 65 -16.35 0.89 -5.29
CA PRO A 65 -14.90 1.11 -5.33
C PRO A 65 -14.28 0.54 -6.61
N GLU A 66 -13.35 1.28 -7.18
CA GLU A 66 -12.50 0.87 -8.29
C GLU A 66 -11.05 0.77 -7.80
N TRP A 67 -10.45 -0.40 -7.96
CA TRP A 67 -9.07 -0.66 -7.58
C TRP A 67 -8.13 -0.24 -8.71
N ILE A 68 -7.63 0.99 -8.66
CA ILE A 68 -6.86 1.58 -9.75
C ILE A 68 -5.41 1.09 -9.83
N SER A 69 -4.86 0.54 -8.75
CA SER A 69 -3.51 -0.06 -8.72
C SER A 69 -3.50 -1.58 -8.91
N ALA A 70 -4.58 -2.18 -9.40
CA ALA A 70 -4.74 -3.62 -9.57
C ALA A 70 -3.67 -4.29 -10.46
N GLY A 71 -3.11 -3.54 -11.42
CA GLY A 71 -2.09 -4.05 -12.33
C GLY A 71 -0.68 -4.22 -11.73
N ILE A 72 -0.46 -3.77 -10.50
CA ILE A 72 0.83 -3.87 -9.84
C ILE A 72 0.92 -5.23 -9.12
N PRO A 73 1.99 -6.04 -9.35
CA PRO A 73 2.15 -7.34 -8.69
C PRO A 73 2.23 -7.20 -7.17
N LYS A 74 1.51 -8.07 -6.44
CA LYS A 74 1.49 -8.08 -4.96
C LYS A 74 1.63 -9.47 -4.36
N GLN A 75 1.26 -10.51 -5.10
CA GLN A 75 1.46 -11.88 -4.65
C GLN A 75 2.94 -12.24 -4.66
N ILE A 76 3.36 -13.12 -3.75
CA ILE A 76 4.78 -13.47 -3.57
C ILE A 76 5.41 -13.93 -4.90
N ASN A 77 4.78 -14.88 -5.58
CA ASN A 77 5.27 -15.40 -6.85
C ASN A 77 5.31 -14.35 -7.97
N GLU A 78 4.32 -13.47 -8.03
CA GLU A 78 4.26 -12.40 -9.03
C GLU A 78 5.38 -11.37 -8.82
N VAL A 79 5.64 -10.99 -7.58
CA VAL A 79 6.71 -10.05 -7.24
C VAL A 79 8.08 -10.66 -7.54
N GLU A 80 8.31 -11.92 -7.17
CA GLU A 80 9.54 -12.63 -7.45
C GLU A 80 9.81 -12.75 -8.95
N GLU A 81 8.79 -13.10 -9.73
CA GLU A 81 8.87 -13.19 -11.18
C GLU A 81 9.16 -11.82 -11.81
N TRP A 82 8.48 -10.79 -11.39
CA TRP A 82 8.71 -9.43 -11.85
C TRP A 82 10.14 -8.96 -11.56
N MET A 83 10.65 -9.21 -10.38
CA MET A 83 12.03 -8.88 -10.01
C MET A 83 13.03 -9.63 -10.85
N ALA A 84 12.81 -10.93 -11.09
CA ALA A 84 13.68 -11.75 -11.92
C ALA A 84 13.71 -11.24 -13.37
N ASN A 85 12.56 -10.87 -13.93
CA ASN A 85 12.45 -10.33 -15.28
C ASN A 85 13.15 -8.98 -15.41
N MET A 86 12.99 -8.10 -14.44
CA MET A 86 13.68 -6.80 -14.42
C MET A 86 15.21 -6.96 -14.32
N ALA A 87 15.69 -7.89 -13.52
CA ALA A 87 17.11 -8.19 -13.42
C ALA A 87 17.67 -8.74 -14.75
N ALA A 88 16.93 -9.61 -15.44
CA ALA A 88 17.31 -10.15 -16.74
C ALA A 88 17.36 -9.06 -17.82
N GLU A 89 16.41 -8.12 -17.83
CA GLU A 89 16.42 -6.98 -18.75
C GLU A 89 17.59 -6.04 -18.47
N GLY A 90 17.86 -5.75 -17.21
CA GLY A 90 19.01 -4.93 -16.80
C GLY A 90 20.36 -5.56 -17.22
N ALA A 91 20.48 -6.88 -17.19
CA ALA A 91 21.68 -7.58 -17.61
C ALA A 91 21.91 -7.52 -19.13
N LYS A 92 20.86 -7.25 -19.94
CA LYS A 92 20.93 -7.11 -21.39
C LYS A 92 21.30 -5.69 -21.84
N ALA A 93 21.14 -4.74 -20.94
CA ALA A 93 21.52 -3.35 -21.22
C ALA A 93 23.02 -3.15 -21.02
#